data_2a7277f7abb84f71c18c151582b0fe8c
#
_entry.id   2a7277f7abb84f71c18c151582b0fe8c
#
_cell.length_a   1.000
_cell.length_b   1.000
_cell.length_c   1.000
_cell.angle_alpha   90.00
_cell.angle_beta   90.00
_cell.angle_gamma   90.00
#
_symmetry.space_group_name_H-M   'P 1'
#
loop_
_entity.id
_entity.type
_entity.pdbx_description
1 polymer ?
#
loop_
_entity_poly.entity_id
_entity_poly.type
_entity_poly.pdbx_seq_one_letter_code
_entity_poly.pdbx_strand_id
1 'polypeptide(L)'
;MPADKISKYLNISLFFALLIVIGVLVILDINPSGKRIVFHSAIKPNGLVDGPRPADRLLGVVGNDMSAAWEVAIDPVYFELYIPRLYQRITFELIIDPGEQDIIELGGLGSSQGWQVSLKPAFDASLTSSEQPEKVDEKYYKLSATFTPEELFLAGHIYTFVVSAPDLKTNNHTLKIREANFYLEKEPITLANLPDKAQRFWQRLMSKF
;
A
#
# COMPACT_ATOMS: atom_id res chain seq x y z
N MET A 1 6.73 54.86 15.60
CA MET A 1 5.56 53.94 15.49
C MET A 1 5.25 53.43 16.88
N PRO A 2 4.01 53.45 17.36
CA PRO A 2 3.66 52.91 18.68
C PRO A 2 3.94 51.40 18.71
N ALA A 3 4.53 50.93 19.81
CA ALA A 3 4.97 49.54 20.02
C ALA A 3 3.83 48.52 19.78
N ASP A 4 2.60 48.88 20.06
CA ASP A 4 1.40 48.02 19.82
C ASP A 4 1.16 47.69 18.36
N LYS A 5 1.45 48.61 17.42
CA LYS A 5 1.28 48.34 15.99
C LYS A 5 2.35 47.36 15.50
N ILE A 6 3.58 47.45 16.00
CA ILE A 6 4.68 46.56 15.62
C ILE A 6 4.36 45.13 16.11
N SER A 7 3.93 44.99 17.37
CA SER A 7 3.51 43.71 17.95
C SER A 7 2.37 43.04 17.14
N LYS A 8 1.38 43.83 16.75
CA LYS A 8 0.25 43.32 15.95
C LYS A 8 0.66 42.82 14.56
N TYR A 9 1.53 43.55 13.87
CA TYR A 9 2.06 43.11 12.57
C TYR A 9 2.96 41.88 12.71
N LEU A 10 3.75 41.78 13.78
CA LEU A 10 4.57 40.60 14.04
C LEU A 10 3.72 39.36 14.28
N ASN A 11 2.66 39.47 15.08
CA ASN A 11 1.75 38.36 15.35
C ASN A 11 1.00 37.89 14.08
N ILE A 12 0.57 38.82 13.23
CA ILE A 12 -0.08 38.51 11.96
C ILE A 12 0.90 37.81 11.01
N SER A 13 2.14 38.29 10.92
CA SER A 13 3.17 37.69 10.09
C SER A 13 3.51 36.26 10.56
N LEU A 14 3.66 36.06 11.87
CA LEU A 14 3.89 34.74 12.48
C LEU A 14 2.72 33.77 12.21
N PHE A 15 1.49 34.27 12.28
CA PHE A 15 0.30 33.45 11.98
C PHE A 15 0.28 33.00 10.50
N PHE A 16 0.58 33.90 9.57
CA PHE A 16 0.65 33.54 8.16
C PHE A 16 1.84 32.60 7.86
N ALA A 17 2.98 32.79 8.49
CA ALA A 17 4.13 31.90 8.38
C ALA A 17 3.76 30.47 8.88
N LEU A 18 3.07 30.37 10.01
CA LEU A 18 2.57 29.11 10.54
C LEU A 18 1.58 28.43 9.58
N LEU A 19 0.63 29.19 9.02
CA LEU A 19 -0.31 28.65 8.03
C LEU A 19 0.41 28.14 6.76
N ILE A 20 1.42 28.85 6.28
CA ILE A 20 2.23 28.41 5.14
C ILE A 20 2.97 27.11 5.49
N VAL A 21 3.56 27.01 6.68
CA VAL A 21 4.24 25.79 7.14
C VAL A 21 3.26 24.63 7.23
N ILE A 22 2.08 24.84 7.84
CA ILE A 22 1.03 23.81 7.90
C ILE A 22 0.56 23.42 6.49
N GLY A 23 0.33 24.39 5.62
CA GLY A 23 -0.06 24.13 4.23
C GLY A 23 0.99 23.33 3.48
N VAL A 24 2.27 23.65 3.63
CA VAL A 24 3.39 22.88 3.08
C VAL A 24 3.42 21.47 3.66
N LEU A 25 3.23 21.32 4.96
CA LEU A 25 3.19 20.01 5.62
C LEU A 25 2.03 19.16 5.10
N VAL A 26 0.85 19.75 4.90
CA VAL A 26 -0.34 19.06 4.35
C VAL A 26 -0.12 18.69 2.88
N ILE A 27 0.37 19.62 2.05
CA ILE A 27 0.65 19.36 0.63
C ILE A 27 1.77 18.32 0.48
N LEU A 28 2.73 18.32 1.38
CA LEU A 28 3.82 17.37 1.36
C LEU A 28 3.43 16.03 1.97
N ASP A 29 2.21 15.88 2.53
CA ASP A 29 1.79 14.66 3.25
C ASP A 29 2.93 14.14 4.15
N ILE A 30 3.52 15.07 4.91
CA ILE A 30 4.65 14.73 5.76
C ILE A 30 4.13 13.95 6.94
N ASN A 31 4.13 12.63 6.81
CA ASN A 31 4.08 11.76 7.95
C ASN A 31 5.48 11.72 8.59
N PRO A 32 5.70 12.38 9.72
CA PRO A 32 7.03 12.45 10.33
C PRO A 32 7.56 11.09 10.78
N SER A 33 6.68 10.14 11.08
CA SER A 33 7.06 8.76 11.43
C SER A 33 7.63 7.98 10.25
N GLY A 34 7.41 8.45 9.03
CA GLY A 34 7.80 7.72 7.81
C GLY A 34 6.97 6.49 7.52
N LYS A 35 5.95 6.20 8.33
CA LYS A 35 5.10 5.01 8.19
C LYS A 35 3.67 5.41 7.83
N ARG A 36 3.09 4.76 6.85
CA ARG A 36 1.68 4.89 6.49
C ARG A 36 1.09 3.51 6.29
N ILE A 37 -0.12 3.31 6.77
CA ILE A 37 -0.87 2.08 6.57
C ILE A 37 -2.12 2.42 5.76
N VAL A 38 -2.39 1.61 4.75
CA VAL A 38 -3.60 1.69 3.93
C VAL A 38 -4.32 0.37 4.06
N PHE A 39 -5.46 0.39 4.74
CA PHE A 39 -6.34 -0.77 4.90
C PHE A 39 -7.41 -0.76 3.80
N HIS A 40 -7.63 -1.91 3.19
CA HIS A 40 -8.65 -2.11 2.17
C HIS A 40 -9.32 -3.46 2.37
N SER A 41 -10.65 -3.48 2.42
CA SER A 41 -11.41 -4.71 2.60
C SER A 41 -12.69 -4.70 1.77
N ALA A 42 -13.31 -5.86 1.61
CA ALA A 42 -14.58 -6.00 0.91
C ALA A 42 -15.71 -5.17 1.55
N ILE A 43 -15.64 -4.95 2.87
CA ILE A 43 -16.62 -4.16 3.62
C ILE A 43 -16.31 -2.66 3.55
N LYS A 44 -15.02 -2.32 3.65
CA LYS A 44 -14.56 -0.94 3.76
C LYS A 44 -13.52 -0.65 2.69
N PRO A 45 -13.96 -0.37 1.46
CA PRO A 45 -13.04 -0.03 0.38
C PRO A 45 -12.33 1.29 0.71
N ASN A 46 -11.02 1.32 0.41
CA ASN A 46 -10.21 2.52 0.58
C ASN A 46 -10.01 3.18 -0.78
N GLY A 47 -10.27 4.47 -0.89
CA GLY A 47 -10.14 5.20 -2.15
C GLY A 47 -8.71 5.31 -2.72
N LEU A 48 -7.70 4.87 -1.97
CA LEU A 48 -6.31 4.76 -2.44
C LEU A 48 -5.98 3.38 -3.01
N VAL A 49 -6.89 2.42 -2.91
CA VAL A 49 -6.71 1.05 -3.39
C VAL A 49 -7.86 0.71 -4.31
N ASP A 50 -7.54 0.18 -5.47
CA ASP A 50 -8.50 -0.42 -6.39
C ASP A 50 -8.20 -1.92 -6.52
N GLY A 51 -9.23 -2.74 -6.40
CA GLY A 51 -9.09 -4.20 -6.46
C GLY A 51 -9.94 -4.94 -5.44
N PRO A 52 -9.96 -6.26 -5.51
CA PRO A 52 -9.26 -7.07 -6.51
C PRO A 52 -9.83 -6.94 -7.93
N ARG A 53 -8.97 -7.02 -8.92
CA ARG A 53 -9.30 -6.93 -10.34
C ARG A 53 -8.69 -8.09 -11.14
N PRO A 54 -9.17 -8.38 -12.36
CA PRO A 54 -10.38 -7.84 -12.98
C PRO A 54 -11.64 -8.49 -12.41
N ALA A 55 -12.79 -7.84 -12.58
CA ALA A 55 -14.07 -8.26 -11.98
C ALA A 55 -14.58 -9.60 -12.49
N ASP A 56 -14.26 -9.99 -13.72
CA ASP A 56 -14.62 -11.28 -14.33
C ASP A 56 -13.89 -12.49 -13.70
N ARG A 57 -12.90 -12.24 -12.84
CA ARG A 57 -12.20 -13.28 -12.06
C ARG A 57 -12.79 -13.51 -10.68
N LEU A 58 -13.75 -12.68 -10.30
CA LEU A 58 -14.41 -12.72 -9.00
C LEU A 58 -15.81 -13.32 -9.14
N LEU A 59 -16.19 -14.18 -8.21
CA LEU A 59 -17.57 -14.64 -8.07
C LEU A 59 -18.43 -13.61 -7.32
N GLY A 60 -17.82 -12.70 -6.59
CA GLY A 60 -18.49 -11.65 -5.83
C GLY A 60 -17.94 -11.47 -4.42
N VAL A 61 -18.74 -10.85 -3.58
CA VAL A 61 -18.46 -10.71 -2.14
C VAL A 61 -19.34 -11.71 -1.40
N VAL A 62 -18.71 -12.55 -0.60
CA VAL A 62 -19.37 -13.58 0.22
C VAL A 62 -19.20 -13.27 1.71
N GLY A 63 -20.16 -13.75 2.52
CA GLY A 63 -20.16 -13.50 3.97
C GLY A 63 -21.01 -12.28 4.36
N ASN A 64 -21.05 -12.00 5.65
CA ASN A 64 -21.76 -10.86 6.23
C ASN A 64 -20.77 -9.82 6.78
N ASP A 65 -21.28 -8.70 7.32
CA ASP A 65 -20.50 -7.49 7.65
C ASP A 65 -19.09 -7.70 8.24
N MET A 66 -18.90 -8.68 9.11
CA MET A 66 -17.57 -8.90 9.72
C MET A 66 -16.74 -9.98 9.02
N SER A 67 -17.36 -10.81 8.19
CA SER A 67 -16.74 -11.93 7.49
C SER A 67 -16.72 -11.78 5.98
N ALA A 68 -17.15 -10.62 5.46
CA ALA A 68 -17.21 -10.39 4.03
C ALA A 68 -15.82 -10.49 3.39
N ALA A 69 -15.75 -11.25 2.31
CA ALA A 69 -14.53 -11.47 1.55
C ALA A 69 -14.84 -11.51 0.04
N TRP A 70 -13.90 -11.08 -0.78
CA TRP A 70 -13.96 -11.31 -2.22
C TRP A 70 -13.65 -12.77 -2.50
N GLU A 71 -14.54 -13.43 -3.24
CA GLU A 71 -14.33 -14.79 -3.69
C GLU A 71 -13.72 -14.76 -5.09
N VAL A 72 -12.51 -15.31 -5.21
CA VAL A 72 -11.70 -15.33 -6.43
C VAL A 72 -11.76 -16.71 -7.03
N ALA A 73 -12.10 -16.81 -8.31
CA ALA A 73 -12.22 -18.06 -9.06
C ALA A 73 -11.16 -18.21 -10.16
N ILE A 74 -10.53 -17.14 -10.60
CA ILE A 74 -9.58 -17.17 -11.72
C ILE A 74 -8.32 -16.40 -11.35
N ASP A 75 -7.17 -17.04 -11.53
CA ASP A 75 -5.82 -16.51 -11.33
C ASP A 75 -5.33 -15.71 -12.56
N PRO A 76 -4.51 -14.67 -12.36
CA PRO A 76 -4.23 -13.94 -11.13
C PRO A 76 -5.22 -12.79 -10.89
N VAL A 77 -5.25 -12.24 -9.67
CA VAL A 77 -5.94 -10.97 -9.38
C VAL A 77 -4.95 -9.88 -8.99
N TYR A 78 -5.36 -8.62 -9.17
CA TYR A 78 -4.51 -7.45 -8.99
C TYR A 78 -5.11 -6.47 -8.00
N PHE A 79 -4.23 -5.78 -7.28
CA PHE A 79 -4.55 -4.60 -6.48
C PHE A 79 -3.71 -3.43 -6.97
N GLU A 80 -4.35 -2.31 -7.23
CA GLU A 80 -3.68 -1.07 -7.61
C GLU A 80 -3.66 -0.11 -6.42
N LEU A 81 -2.47 0.30 -6.01
CA LEU A 81 -2.27 1.24 -4.91
C LEU A 81 -1.89 2.62 -5.47
N TYR A 82 -2.74 3.60 -5.23
CA TYR A 82 -2.54 5.00 -5.63
C TYR A 82 -1.81 5.77 -4.54
N ILE A 83 -0.56 6.11 -4.79
CA ILE A 83 0.23 6.90 -3.85
C ILE A 83 1.01 8.01 -4.55
N PRO A 84 0.94 9.26 -4.05
CA PRO A 84 1.56 10.42 -4.70
C PRO A 84 3.09 10.45 -4.57
N ARG A 85 3.69 9.51 -3.84
CA ARG A 85 5.12 9.54 -3.48
C ARG A 85 5.77 8.17 -3.49
N LEU A 86 7.08 8.19 -3.74
CA LEU A 86 7.93 7.02 -3.61
C LEU A 86 8.12 6.68 -2.13
N TYR A 87 7.92 5.42 -1.80
CA TYR A 87 8.27 4.81 -0.52
C TYR A 87 9.51 3.93 -0.72
N GLN A 88 10.31 3.75 0.33
CA GLN A 88 11.51 2.92 0.29
C GLN A 88 11.19 1.43 0.44
N ARG A 89 10.07 1.14 1.09
CA ARG A 89 9.58 -0.21 1.31
C ARG A 89 8.07 -0.22 1.30
N ILE A 90 7.50 -1.21 0.64
CA ILE A 90 6.05 -1.47 0.65
C ILE A 90 5.86 -2.93 1.03
N THR A 91 5.20 -3.18 2.16
CA THR A 91 4.75 -4.52 2.52
C THR A 91 3.30 -4.66 2.12
N PHE A 92 3.02 -5.59 1.24
CA PHE A 92 1.69 -6.00 0.84
C PHE A 92 1.29 -7.20 1.69
N GLU A 93 0.20 -7.08 2.42
CA GLU A 93 -0.33 -8.07 3.33
C GLU A 93 -1.76 -8.43 2.96
N LEU A 94 -2.08 -9.70 2.96
CA LEU A 94 -3.43 -10.22 2.73
C LEU A 94 -3.91 -11.02 3.90
N ILE A 95 -5.19 -10.87 4.23
CA ILE A 95 -5.93 -11.82 5.09
C ILE A 95 -6.78 -12.68 4.16
N ILE A 96 -6.43 -13.95 4.04
CA ILE A 96 -6.92 -14.84 3.01
C ILE A 96 -7.30 -16.21 3.57
N ASP A 97 -8.41 -16.77 3.07
CA ASP A 97 -8.74 -18.19 3.19
C ASP A 97 -8.25 -18.86 1.88
N PRO A 98 -7.17 -19.65 1.93
CA PRO A 98 -6.59 -20.26 0.74
C PRO A 98 -7.50 -21.32 0.11
N GLY A 99 -8.53 -21.78 0.82
CA GLY A 99 -9.35 -22.90 0.36
C GLY A 99 -8.50 -24.16 0.19
N GLU A 100 -8.52 -24.71 -1.02
CA GLU A 100 -7.76 -25.92 -1.40
C GLU A 100 -6.54 -25.59 -2.28
N GLN A 101 -5.98 -24.37 -2.15
CA GLN A 101 -4.79 -23.97 -2.90
C GLN A 101 -3.53 -24.52 -2.24
N ASP A 102 -2.67 -25.14 -3.04
CA ASP A 102 -1.37 -25.62 -2.56
C ASP A 102 -0.35 -24.49 -2.45
N ILE A 103 -0.36 -23.56 -3.39
CA ILE A 103 0.61 -22.45 -3.44
C ILE A 103 -0.12 -21.13 -3.70
N ILE A 104 0.28 -20.10 -2.94
CA ILE A 104 -0.12 -18.72 -3.21
C ILE A 104 1.13 -17.84 -3.18
N GLU A 105 1.25 -17.03 -4.22
CA GLU A 105 2.37 -16.10 -4.39
C GLU A 105 1.86 -14.66 -4.41
N LEU A 106 2.62 -13.77 -3.78
CA LEU A 106 2.40 -12.33 -3.82
C LEU A 106 3.48 -11.68 -4.68
N GLY A 107 3.06 -10.82 -5.61
CA GLY A 107 3.97 -10.18 -6.53
C GLY A 107 3.73 -8.69 -6.70
N GLY A 108 4.66 -8.08 -7.40
CA GLY A 108 4.56 -6.71 -7.84
C GLY A 108 4.96 -6.58 -9.31
N LEU A 109 4.30 -5.69 -10.03
CA LEU A 109 4.65 -5.38 -11.40
C LEU A 109 5.99 -4.64 -11.41
N GLY A 110 7.02 -5.24 -12.04
CA GLY A 110 8.40 -4.76 -12.02
C GLY A 110 8.86 -3.97 -13.26
N SER A 111 8.03 -3.87 -14.34
CA SER A 111 8.47 -3.23 -15.58
C SER A 111 7.32 -2.61 -16.37
N SER A 112 7.64 -1.51 -17.09
CA SER A 112 6.75 -0.88 -18.06
C SER A 112 6.69 -1.61 -19.41
N GLN A 113 7.65 -2.49 -19.69
CA GLN A 113 7.82 -3.15 -21.00
C GLN A 113 7.21 -4.56 -21.03
N GLY A 114 6.10 -4.74 -20.37
CA GLY A 114 5.38 -6.01 -20.30
C GLY A 114 5.09 -6.41 -18.85
N TRP A 115 4.33 -7.49 -18.71
CA TRP A 115 3.94 -8.03 -17.41
C TRP A 115 5.09 -8.84 -16.78
N GLN A 116 6.17 -8.14 -16.41
CA GLN A 116 7.20 -8.73 -15.56
C GLN A 116 6.78 -8.61 -14.12
N VAL A 117 6.38 -9.72 -13.54
CA VAL A 117 5.95 -9.79 -12.13
C VAL A 117 7.05 -10.47 -11.34
N SER A 118 7.48 -9.83 -10.26
CA SER A 118 8.34 -10.46 -9.25
C SER A 118 7.45 -11.15 -8.23
N LEU A 119 7.29 -12.47 -8.34
CA LEU A 119 6.49 -13.29 -7.42
C LEU A 119 7.35 -13.75 -6.24
N LYS A 120 6.77 -13.72 -5.04
CA LYS A 120 7.36 -14.21 -3.79
C LYS A 120 6.40 -15.23 -3.20
N PRO A 121 6.85 -16.46 -2.89
CA PRO A 121 6.01 -17.44 -2.21
C PRO A 121 5.52 -16.86 -0.88
N ALA A 122 4.21 -16.97 -0.64
CA ALA A 122 3.58 -16.45 0.57
C ALA A 122 2.79 -17.52 1.33
N PHE A 123 2.36 -18.56 0.64
CA PHE A 123 1.72 -19.74 1.23
C PHE A 123 2.15 -20.98 0.45
N ASP A 124 2.46 -22.05 1.18
CA ASP A 124 2.74 -23.37 0.62
C ASP A 124 2.17 -24.42 1.60
N ALA A 125 1.19 -25.16 1.14
CA ALA A 125 0.50 -26.17 1.95
C ALA A 125 1.41 -27.33 2.36
N SER A 126 2.52 -27.55 1.65
CA SER A 126 3.48 -28.62 1.94
C SER A 126 4.40 -28.31 3.14
N LEU A 127 4.48 -27.04 3.55
CA LEU A 127 5.31 -26.62 4.67
C LEU A 127 4.77 -27.10 6.01
N THR A 128 5.66 -27.31 6.97
CA THR A 128 5.27 -27.67 8.33
C THR A 128 4.56 -26.51 9.01
N SER A 129 3.74 -26.79 10.02
CA SER A 129 2.94 -25.79 10.73
C SER A 129 3.75 -24.64 11.33
N SER A 130 5.05 -24.86 11.60
CA SER A 130 5.97 -23.82 12.09
C SER A 130 6.51 -22.90 11.01
N GLU A 131 6.41 -23.30 9.74
CA GLU A 131 6.88 -22.54 8.57
C GLU A 131 5.73 -21.91 7.79
N GLN A 132 4.49 -22.31 8.10
CA GLN A 132 3.31 -21.71 7.52
C GLN A 132 3.09 -20.27 8.01
N PRO A 133 2.41 -19.43 7.19
CA PRO A 133 2.02 -18.09 7.59
C PRO A 133 1.19 -18.07 8.87
N GLU A 134 1.19 -16.91 9.53
CA GLU A 134 0.40 -16.68 10.75
C GLU A 134 -1.08 -16.93 10.48
N LYS A 135 -1.69 -17.79 11.28
CA LYS A 135 -3.11 -18.07 11.22
C LYS A 135 -3.88 -17.02 12.03
N VAL A 136 -4.78 -16.29 11.38
CA VAL A 136 -5.55 -15.21 12.02
C VAL A 136 -6.77 -15.77 12.74
N ASP A 137 -7.42 -16.76 12.12
CA ASP A 137 -8.56 -17.51 12.69
C ASP A 137 -8.61 -18.92 12.11
N GLU A 138 -9.71 -19.65 12.26
CA GLU A 138 -9.79 -21.06 11.86
C GLU A 138 -9.48 -21.30 10.37
N LYS A 139 -9.78 -20.34 9.48
CA LYS A 139 -9.67 -20.48 8.04
C LYS A 139 -8.71 -19.47 7.39
N TYR A 140 -8.52 -18.31 8.03
CA TYR A 140 -7.78 -17.22 7.42
C TYR A 140 -6.34 -17.18 7.87
N TYR A 141 -5.46 -16.95 6.92
CA TYR A 141 -4.02 -16.77 7.09
C TYR A 141 -3.63 -15.34 6.72
N LYS A 142 -2.58 -14.86 7.37
CA LYS A 142 -1.94 -13.59 7.05
C LYS A 142 -0.73 -13.84 6.17
N LEU A 143 -0.86 -13.52 4.90
CA LEU A 143 0.23 -13.59 3.93
C LEU A 143 0.85 -12.21 3.76
N SER A 144 2.18 -12.14 3.63
CA SER A 144 2.84 -10.87 3.40
C SER A 144 4.06 -11.00 2.50
N ALA A 145 4.26 -9.99 1.65
CA ALA A 145 5.47 -9.84 0.87
C ALA A 145 5.94 -8.39 0.89
N THR A 146 7.24 -8.19 1.06
CA THR A 146 7.85 -6.86 1.11
C THR A 146 8.59 -6.59 -0.19
N PHE A 147 8.39 -5.39 -0.74
CA PHE A 147 8.95 -4.92 -2.00
C PHE A 147 9.72 -3.63 -1.80
N THR A 148 10.80 -3.48 -2.55
CA THR A 148 11.55 -2.22 -2.69
C THR A 148 11.14 -1.50 -3.98
N PRO A 149 11.44 -0.19 -4.14
CA PRO A 149 11.15 0.54 -5.38
C PRO A 149 11.82 -0.04 -6.62
N GLU A 150 12.93 -0.73 -6.46
CA GLU A 150 13.65 -1.39 -7.56
C GLU A 150 12.90 -2.63 -8.09
N GLU A 151 12.09 -3.26 -7.22
CA GLU A 151 11.27 -4.43 -7.56
C GLU A 151 9.90 -4.04 -8.13
N LEU A 152 9.50 -2.78 -7.99
CA LEU A 152 8.17 -2.28 -8.37
C LEU A 152 8.26 -1.20 -9.43
N PHE A 153 7.43 -1.31 -10.45
CA PHE A 153 7.24 -0.25 -11.43
C PHE A 153 6.13 0.71 -11.00
N LEU A 154 6.46 2.00 -10.93
CA LEU A 154 5.51 3.07 -10.64
C LEU A 154 4.97 3.67 -11.94
N ALA A 155 3.75 3.34 -12.30
CA ALA A 155 3.06 3.90 -13.46
C ALA A 155 2.17 5.07 -13.02
N GLY A 156 2.61 6.31 -13.22
CA GLY A 156 1.77 7.49 -12.97
C GLY A 156 1.20 7.59 -11.54
N HIS A 157 1.96 7.24 -10.52
CA HIS A 157 1.58 7.15 -9.10
C HIS A 157 0.80 5.87 -8.71
N ILE A 158 0.82 4.85 -9.54
CA ILE A 158 0.14 3.57 -9.26
C ILE A 158 1.20 2.48 -9.15
N TYR A 159 1.14 1.71 -8.06
CA TYR A 159 1.82 0.43 -7.92
C TYR A 159 0.80 -0.69 -8.09
N THR A 160 1.12 -1.68 -8.92
CA THR A 160 0.27 -2.85 -9.14
C THR A 160 0.85 -4.06 -8.41
N PHE A 161 0.05 -4.64 -7.54
CA PHE A 161 0.35 -5.87 -6.82
C PHE A 161 -0.46 -7.03 -7.37
N VAL A 162 0.12 -8.20 -7.34
CA VAL A 162 -0.44 -9.41 -7.93
C VAL A 162 -0.60 -10.47 -6.87
N VAL A 163 -1.73 -11.14 -6.87
CA VAL A 163 -1.97 -12.37 -6.12
C VAL A 163 -2.11 -13.48 -7.14
N SER A 164 -1.22 -14.47 -7.08
CA SER A 164 -1.24 -15.64 -7.95
C SER A 164 -1.50 -16.91 -7.14
N ALA A 165 -2.48 -17.66 -7.59
CA ALA A 165 -2.84 -18.97 -7.07
C ALA A 165 -3.09 -19.90 -8.28
N PRO A 166 -2.05 -20.53 -8.83
CA PRO A 166 -2.10 -21.23 -10.11
C PRO A 166 -3.15 -22.35 -10.18
N ASP A 167 -3.46 -22.97 -9.03
CA ASP A 167 -4.39 -24.10 -8.93
C ASP A 167 -5.86 -23.70 -9.12
N LEU A 168 -6.18 -22.39 -9.05
CA LEU A 168 -7.54 -21.90 -9.35
C LEU A 168 -8.01 -22.26 -10.76
N LYS A 169 -7.10 -22.40 -11.72
CA LYS A 169 -7.43 -22.70 -13.11
C LYS A 169 -7.80 -24.15 -13.35
N THR A 170 -7.34 -25.05 -12.51
CA THR A 170 -7.39 -26.50 -12.79
C THR A 170 -8.54 -27.22 -12.10
N ASN A 171 -9.00 -26.70 -10.94
CA ASN A 171 -9.80 -27.52 -10.03
C ASN A 171 -11.16 -26.95 -9.64
N ASN A 172 -11.65 -25.88 -10.26
CA ASN A 172 -12.85 -25.14 -9.83
C ASN A 172 -12.83 -24.70 -8.34
N HIS A 173 -11.64 -24.58 -7.78
CA HIS A 173 -11.46 -24.12 -6.42
C HIS A 173 -11.57 -22.59 -6.36
N THR A 174 -11.94 -22.06 -5.23
CA THR A 174 -11.94 -20.62 -4.97
C THR A 174 -11.04 -20.30 -3.78
N LEU A 175 -10.52 -19.09 -3.76
CA LEU A 175 -9.90 -18.52 -2.59
C LEU A 175 -10.70 -17.29 -2.15
N LYS A 176 -10.60 -16.91 -0.86
CA LYS A 176 -11.32 -15.75 -0.34
C LYS A 176 -10.36 -14.75 0.26
N ILE A 177 -10.40 -13.51 -0.23
CA ILE A 177 -9.59 -12.42 0.27
C ILE A 177 -10.49 -11.52 1.12
N ARG A 178 -10.20 -11.41 2.42
CA ARG A 178 -10.95 -10.55 3.35
C ARG A 178 -10.40 -9.13 3.38
N GLU A 179 -9.08 -9.00 3.41
CA GLU A 179 -8.38 -7.73 3.51
C GLU A 179 -7.11 -7.70 2.67
N ALA A 180 -6.81 -6.53 2.13
CA ALA A 180 -5.56 -6.20 1.47
C ALA A 180 -4.97 -4.95 2.13
N ASN A 181 -3.87 -5.10 2.84
CA ASN A 181 -3.26 -4.06 3.64
C ASN A 181 -1.89 -3.69 3.07
N PHE A 182 -1.58 -2.40 3.05
CA PHE A 182 -0.31 -1.89 2.54
C PHE A 182 0.38 -1.08 3.63
N TYR A 183 1.55 -1.55 4.03
CA TYR A 183 2.43 -0.87 4.98
C TYR A 183 3.51 -0.16 4.18
N LEU A 184 3.45 1.17 4.18
CA LEU A 184 4.32 2.04 3.39
C LEU A 184 5.36 2.64 4.32
N GLU A 185 6.63 2.44 4.02
CA GLU A 185 7.74 2.94 4.82
C GLU A 185 8.66 3.85 3.99
N LYS A 186 9.00 4.98 4.58
CA LYS A 186 10.04 5.90 4.11
C LYS A 186 10.90 6.32 5.29
N GLU A 187 12.06 6.83 5.01
CA GLU A 187 12.92 7.38 6.05
C GLU A 187 12.18 8.45 6.88
N PRO A 188 12.10 8.30 8.21
CA PRO A 188 11.45 9.29 9.07
C PRO A 188 12.13 10.66 8.96
N ILE A 189 11.38 11.72 9.23
CA ILE A 189 11.93 13.07 9.32
C ILE A 189 12.45 13.26 10.73
N THR A 190 13.74 13.51 10.85
CA THR A 190 14.43 13.82 12.09
C THR A 190 15.03 15.21 12.01
N LEU A 191 15.35 15.83 13.14
CA LEU A 191 16.05 17.12 13.16
C LEU A 191 17.41 17.04 12.43
N ALA A 192 18.07 15.89 12.46
CA ALA A 192 19.36 15.68 11.80
C ALA A 192 19.24 15.69 10.26
N ASN A 193 18.17 15.10 9.69
CA ASN A 193 18.02 15.00 8.23
C ASN A 193 17.08 16.06 7.62
N LEU A 194 16.48 16.92 8.44
CA LEU A 194 15.58 17.98 7.99
C LEU A 194 16.22 18.95 6.99
N PRO A 195 17.46 19.44 7.21
CA PRO A 195 18.13 20.34 6.27
C PRO A 195 18.32 19.72 4.89
N ASP A 196 18.78 18.47 4.82
CA ASP A 196 19.01 17.75 3.56
C ASP A 196 17.70 17.48 2.81
N LYS A 197 16.63 17.17 3.54
CA LYS A 197 15.30 16.96 2.94
C LYS A 197 14.72 18.26 2.41
N ALA A 198 14.90 19.37 3.12
CA ALA A 198 14.49 20.69 2.67
C ALA A 198 15.25 21.10 1.40
N GLN A 199 16.57 20.90 1.36
CA GLN A 199 17.39 21.19 0.20
C GLN A 199 16.97 20.37 -1.03
N ARG A 200 16.77 19.06 -0.87
CA ARG A 200 16.27 18.18 -1.96
C ARG A 200 14.88 18.59 -2.45
N PHE A 201 14.01 19.05 -1.56
CA PHE A 201 12.71 19.59 -1.93
C PHE A 201 12.85 20.86 -2.79
N TRP A 202 13.67 21.82 -2.38
CA TRP A 202 13.93 23.04 -3.15
C TRP A 202 14.52 22.73 -4.53
N GLN A 203 15.49 21.83 -4.61
CA GLN A 203 16.07 21.41 -5.89
C GLN A 203 15.01 20.82 -6.84
N ARG A 204 14.13 19.96 -6.34
CA ARG A 204 13.02 19.39 -7.12
C ARG A 204 12.00 20.44 -7.56
N LEU A 205 11.70 21.40 -6.70
CA LEU A 205 10.80 22.50 -7.03
C LEU A 205 11.38 23.35 -8.13
N MET A 206 12.64 23.76 -8.01
CA MET A 206 13.33 24.61 -8.99
C MET A 206 13.61 23.88 -10.30
N SER A 207 13.68 22.56 -10.32
CA SER A 207 13.87 21.79 -11.57
C SER A 207 12.60 21.68 -12.42
N LYS A 208 11.46 22.12 -11.90
CA LYS A 208 10.16 22.10 -12.63
C LYS A 208 9.82 23.44 -13.28
N PHE A 209 10.60 24.45 -13.00
CA PHE A 209 10.52 25.80 -13.61
C PHE A 209 11.74 26.07 -14.49
#